data_886f43b2b429358ce4d2536ea1c08d93
#
_entry.id   886f43b2b429358ce4d2536ea1c08d93
#
_cell.length_a   1.000
_cell.length_b   1.000
_cell.length_c   1.000
_cell.angle_alpha   90.00
_cell.angle_beta   90.00
_cell.angle_gamma   90.00
#
_symmetry.space_group_name_H-M   'P 1'
#
loop_
_entity.id
_entity.type
_entity.pdbx_description
1 polymer ?
#
loop_
_entity_poly.entity_id
_entity_poly.type
_entity_poly.pdbx_seq_one_letter_code
_entity_poly.pdbx_strand_id
1 'polypeptide(L)'
;IATCSNNDPAIWDGFLSNQGINPFEFKPSEITSLFKDNSFAQELYKGINSPNYYSIYPPVNQWIYYMSAIPKSVFGGIIIMRLTLLAFEIATFFVLSKIITRFSLNPNKVIWYWFNPLVILEITGNLHAEGILLFFLLSGLLSVTQLKDLKGGFLVALSVCSKLFSLMFLPLILLKGGSHRWLKLMLGIIPLVLIVFLPFINSKNFFHLLNSLNLYFQTFEFNGSVFNLVKWAGIQLLGYDLIKIAGPVLSLISLGIILTITWKYRYRNRRVIFTGLTFIISTYLFFSPIVHPWYAIIPLGLGIISKLHYPKAWSMLIFLSYSFYDSRLADETKQLFVALEYSVLLIVFISDIKRIKTM
;
A
#
# COMPACT_ATOMS: atom_id res chain seq x y z
N ILE A 1 13.91 8.53 15.37
CA ILE A 1 12.66 9.24 15.04
C ILE A 1 12.93 9.82 13.67
N ALA A 2 12.38 9.17 12.63
CA ALA A 2 12.44 9.69 11.27
C ALA A 2 11.75 11.06 11.29
N THR A 3 12.50 12.09 11.03
CA THR A 3 12.03 13.47 10.99
C THR A 3 10.93 13.63 9.94
N CYS A 4 10.02 14.56 10.13
CA CYS A 4 8.88 14.92 9.25
C CYS A 4 9.23 15.19 7.77
N SER A 5 10.47 15.00 7.34
CA SER A 5 11.01 15.24 6.01
C SER A 5 10.42 14.39 4.87
N ASN A 6 9.70 13.30 5.18
CA ASN A 6 9.11 12.43 4.15
C ASN A 6 7.75 12.92 3.62
N ASN A 7 7.18 13.99 4.18
CA ASN A 7 5.86 14.49 3.79
C ASN A 7 5.93 15.68 2.83
N ASP A 8 7.11 16.25 2.65
CA ASP A 8 7.32 17.39 1.78
C ASP A 8 6.96 17.11 0.31
N PRO A 9 7.23 15.90 -0.27
CA PRO A 9 6.78 15.56 -1.62
C PRO A 9 5.25 15.59 -1.76
N ALA A 10 4.51 15.16 -0.73
CA ALA A 10 3.05 15.15 -0.75
C ALA A 10 2.49 16.59 -0.72
N ILE A 11 3.01 17.45 0.18
CA ILE A 11 2.58 18.84 0.27
C ILE A 11 3.04 19.62 -0.96
N TRP A 12 4.20 19.26 -1.55
CA TRP A 12 4.67 19.83 -2.83
C TRP A 12 3.69 19.55 -3.98
N ASP A 13 3.24 18.29 -4.13
CA ASP A 13 2.24 17.94 -5.13
C ASP A 13 0.95 18.75 -4.93
N GLY A 14 0.53 18.91 -3.67
CA GLY A 14 -0.61 19.75 -3.29
C GLY A 14 -0.38 21.22 -3.61
N PHE A 15 0.81 21.76 -3.39
CA PHE A 15 1.19 23.11 -3.75
C PHE A 15 1.11 23.33 -5.27
N LEU A 16 1.67 22.43 -6.08
CA LEU A 16 1.57 22.51 -7.54
C LEU A 16 0.10 22.51 -8.00
N SER A 17 -0.71 21.62 -7.44
CA SER A 17 -2.14 21.54 -7.75
C SER A 17 -2.88 22.84 -7.39
N ASN A 18 -2.52 23.52 -6.30
CA ASN A 18 -3.07 24.82 -5.92
C ASN A 18 -2.63 25.96 -6.87
N GLN A 19 -1.54 25.78 -7.60
CA GLN A 19 -1.11 26.70 -8.67
C GLN A 19 -1.73 26.36 -10.04
N GLY A 20 -2.62 25.38 -10.11
CA GLY A 20 -3.20 24.89 -11.37
C GLY A 20 -2.24 24.03 -12.20
N ILE A 21 -1.13 23.57 -11.60
CA ILE A 21 -0.12 22.74 -12.26
C ILE A 21 -0.37 21.28 -11.91
N ASN A 22 -0.37 20.43 -12.93
CA ASN A 22 -0.56 19.00 -12.73
C ASN A 22 0.73 18.37 -12.11
N PRO A 23 0.66 17.74 -10.92
CA PRO A 23 1.84 17.19 -10.22
C PRO A 23 2.53 16.05 -10.96
N PHE A 24 1.88 15.43 -11.95
CA PHE A 24 2.47 14.37 -12.77
C PHE A 24 3.24 14.91 -13.98
N GLU A 25 3.21 16.21 -14.23
CA GLU A 25 3.78 16.80 -15.46
C GLU A 25 5.26 17.10 -15.35
N PHE A 26 5.72 17.53 -14.16
CA PHE A 26 7.08 17.96 -13.91
C PHE A 26 7.69 17.26 -12.70
N LYS A 27 9.00 17.05 -12.76
CA LYS A 27 9.78 16.72 -11.56
C LYS A 27 9.95 17.97 -10.70
N PRO A 28 10.04 17.87 -9.38
CA PRO A 28 10.32 19.02 -8.52
C PRO A 28 11.57 19.82 -8.97
N SER A 29 12.65 19.12 -9.38
CA SER A 29 13.89 19.76 -9.85
C SER A 29 13.73 20.56 -11.15
N GLU A 30 12.76 20.21 -12.00
CA GLU A 30 12.53 20.90 -13.28
C GLU A 30 11.75 22.20 -13.11
N ILE A 31 10.87 22.28 -12.10
CA ILE A 31 9.90 23.38 -11.96
C ILE A 31 10.22 24.34 -10.79
N THR A 32 11.08 23.94 -9.84
CA THR A 32 11.37 24.77 -8.64
C THR A 32 11.88 26.16 -9.00
N SER A 33 12.54 26.31 -10.15
CA SER A 33 13.04 27.61 -10.62
C SER A 33 11.95 28.65 -10.87
N LEU A 34 10.71 28.24 -11.15
CA LEU A 34 9.57 29.13 -11.33
C LEU A 34 9.07 29.72 -9.99
N PHE A 35 9.48 29.15 -8.87
CA PHE A 35 9.02 29.51 -7.53
C PHE A 35 10.16 30.05 -6.64
N LYS A 36 11.21 30.68 -7.23
CA LYS A 36 12.37 31.17 -6.49
C LYS A 36 12.01 32.17 -5.39
N ASP A 37 11.02 33.01 -5.65
CA ASP A 37 10.57 34.07 -4.74
C ASP A 37 9.45 33.59 -3.78
N ASN A 38 9.02 32.34 -3.88
CA ASN A 38 8.00 31.77 -3.01
C ASN A 38 8.66 31.00 -1.84
N SER A 39 8.67 31.61 -0.67
CA SER A 39 9.33 31.04 0.53
C SER A 39 8.79 29.65 0.91
N PHE A 40 7.45 29.46 0.79
CA PHE A 40 6.82 28.16 1.10
C PHE A 40 7.26 27.07 0.10
N ALA A 41 7.30 27.39 -1.21
CA ALA A 41 7.78 26.45 -2.21
C ALA A 41 9.26 26.08 -2.00
N GLN A 42 10.09 27.04 -1.62
CA GLN A 42 11.50 26.78 -1.33
C GLN A 42 11.71 25.95 -0.06
N GLU A 43 10.89 26.17 0.96
CA GLU A 43 10.88 25.34 2.18
C GLU A 43 10.52 23.89 1.85
N LEU A 44 9.44 23.66 1.08
CA LEU A 44 9.02 22.33 0.64
C LEU A 44 10.11 21.64 -0.18
N TYR A 45 10.69 22.35 -1.17
CA TYR A 45 11.71 21.77 -2.04
C TYR A 45 12.94 21.29 -1.29
N LYS A 46 13.37 22.00 -0.25
CA LYS A 46 14.50 21.59 0.61
C LYS A 46 14.25 20.27 1.34
N GLY A 47 13.01 19.96 1.64
CA GLY A 47 12.62 18.73 2.33
C GLY A 47 12.35 17.54 1.40
N ILE A 48 12.32 17.74 0.06
CA ILE A 48 12.08 16.65 -0.89
C ILE A 48 13.30 15.75 -0.98
N ASN A 49 13.12 14.47 -0.61
CA ASN A 49 14.18 13.46 -0.71
C ASN A 49 14.38 12.88 -2.12
N SER A 50 13.44 13.13 -3.03
CA SER A 50 13.42 12.55 -4.40
C SER A 50 13.06 13.59 -5.47
N PRO A 51 13.82 14.73 -5.59
CA PRO A 51 13.44 15.85 -6.45
C PRO A 51 13.52 15.53 -7.95
N ASN A 52 14.17 14.42 -8.33
CA ASN A 52 14.38 14.00 -9.73
C ASN A 52 13.36 12.94 -10.21
N TYR A 53 12.29 12.69 -9.44
CA TYR A 53 11.27 11.73 -9.82
C TYR A 53 9.90 12.40 -9.95
N TYR A 54 9.09 11.90 -10.88
CA TYR A 54 7.69 12.32 -11.02
C TYR A 54 6.86 11.75 -9.87
N SER A 55 5.75 12.43 -9.55
CA SER A 55 4.79 11.92 -8.57
C SER A 55 4.23 10.57 -9.01
N ILE A 56 4.08 9.67 -8.01
CA ILE A 56 3.51 8.32 -8.20
C ILE A 56 2.20 8.14 -7.43
N TYR A 57 1.76 9.17 -6.71
CA TYR A 57 0.59 9.06 -5.83
C TYR A 57 -0.71 9.19 -6.61
N PRO A 58 -1.61 8.17 -6.56
CA PRO A 58 -2.87 8.22 -7.29
C PRO A 58 -3.80 9.36 -6.86
N PRO A 59 -4.81 9.71 -7.68
CA PRO A 59 -5.60 10.92 -7.54
C PRO A 59 -6.31 11.15 -6.20
N VAL A 60 -6.73 10.12 -5.48
CA VAL A 60 -7.34 10.29 -4.14
C VAL A 60 -6.35 10.93 -3.17
N ASN A 61 -5.06 10.54 -3.23
CA ASN A 61 -4.03 11.18 -2.43
C ASN A 61 -3.76 12.62 -2.91
N GLN A 62 -3.78 12.87 -4.22
CA GLN A 62 -3.58 14.21 -4.78
C GLN A 62 -4.63 15.22 -4.28
N TRP A 63 -5.89 14.79 -4.10
CA TRP A 63 -6.92 15.63 -3.48
C TRP A 63 -6.63 15.94 -2.01
N ILE A 64 -6.09 14.98 -1.26
CA ILE A 64 -5.68 15.20 0.14
C ILE A 64 -4.48 16.15 0.19
N TYR A 65 -3.52 15.97 -0.70
CA TYR A 65 -2.35 16.84 -0.81
C TYR A 65 -2.73 18.27 -1.21
N TYR A 66 -3.67 18.42 -2.13
CA TYR A 66 -4.26 19.72 -2.47
C TYR A 66 -4.76 20.44 -1.23
N MET A 67 -5.57 19.78 -0.40
CA MET A 67 -6.08 20.36 0.86
C MET A 67 -4.94 20.67 1.84
N SER A 68 -3.92 19.84 1.91
CA SER A 68 -2.79 20.02 2.84
C SER A 68 -1.93 21.25 2.50
N ALA A 69 -1.90 21.67 1.25
CA ALA A 69 -1.13 22.84 0.82
C ALA A 69 -1.87 24.18 0.97
N ILE A 70 -3.19 24.17 1.25
CA ILE A 70 -4.01 25.40 1.42
C ILE A 70 -3.46 26.35 2.50
N PRO A 71 -2.98 25.89 3.67
CA PRO A 71 -2.44 26.77 4.71
C PRO A 71 -1.16 27.51 4.33
N LYS A 72 -0.50 27.13 3.23
CA LYS A 72 0.83 27.65 2.82
C LYS A 72 1.88 27.56 3.94
N SER A 73 1.85 26.47 4.68
CA SER A 73 2.74 26.17 5.80
C SER A 73 2.95 24.64 5.87
N VAL A 74 4.19 24.19 5.98
CA VAL A 74 4.53 22.77 6.14
C VAL A 74 3.85 22.20 7.38
N PHE A 75 3.92 22.90 8.50
CA PHE A 75 3.26 22.49 9.75
C PHE A 75 1.73 22.39 9.60
N GLY A 76 1.10 23.39 8.99
CA GLY A 76 -0.35 23.40 8.72
C GLY A 76 -0.75 22.23 7.80
N GLY A 77 0.05 21.96 6.77
CA GLY A 77 -0.14 20.84 5.85
C GLY A 77 -0.07 19.48 6.55
N ILE A 78 0.92 19.28 7.41
CA ILE A 78 1.09 18.08 8.23
C ILE A 78 -0.12 17.87 9.14
N ILE A 79 -0.64 18.93 9.78
CA ILE A 79 -1.84 18.83 10.63
C ILE A 79 -3.05 18.38 9.81
N ILE A 80 -3.30 18.97 8.63
CA ILE A 80 -4.43 18.59 7.77
C ILE A 80 -4.31 17.13 7.34
N MET A 81 -3.14 16.69 6.89
CA MET A 81 -2.90 15.29 6.53
C MET A 81 -3.16 14.35 7.72
N ARG A 82 -2.63 14.69 8.90
CA ARG A 82 -2.80 13.87 10.12
C ARG A 82 -4.25 13.76 10.55
N LEU A 83 -4.99 14.88 10.55
CA LEU A 83 -6.41 14.87 10.89
C LEU A 83 -7.23 14.07 9.87
N THR A 84 -6.90 14.18 8.59
CA THR A 84 -7.54 13.40 7.52
C THR A 84 -7.29 11.90 7.73
N LEU A 85 -6.04 11.50 7.94
CA LEU A 85 -5.70 10.10 8.19
C LEU A 85 -6.34 9.56 9.47
N LEU A 86 -6.36 10.35 10.54
CA LEU A 86 -7.05 9.98 11.79
C LEU A 86 -8.56 9.77 11.56
N ALA A 87 -9.20 10.62 10.76
CA ALA A 87 -10.61 10.45 10.41
C ALA A 87 -10.85 9.14 9.65
N PHE A 88 -9.97 8.79 8.69
CA PHE A 88 -10.03 7.51 7.99
C PHE A 88 -9.79 6.32 8.94
N GLU A 89 -8.88 6.42 9.91
CA GLU A 89 -8.65 5.36 10.89
C GLU A 89 -9.85 5.16 11.82
N ILE A 90 -10.48 6.25 12.30
CA ILE A 90 -11.74 6.18 13.06
C ILE A 90 -12.84 5.49 12.22
N ALA A 91 -12.96 5.86 10.96
CA ALA A 91 -13.91 5.23 10.05
C ALA A 91 -13.59 3.74 9.81
N THR A 92 -12.30 3.38 9.71
CA THR A 92 -11.82 1.99 9.59
C THR A 92 -12.19 1.16 10.82
N PHE A 93 -12.08 1.72 12.02
CA PHE A 93 -12.55 1.07 13.24
C PHE A 93 -14.04 0.66 13.16
N PHE A 94 -14.91 1.59 12.74
CA PHE A 94 -16.33 1.29 12.59
C PHE A 94 -16.60 0.27 11.48
N VAL A 95 -15.88 0.33 10.37
CA VAL A 95 -16.03 -0.65 9.27
C VAL A 95 -15.58 -2.05 9.72
N LEU A 96 -14.41 -2.16 10.36
CA LEU A 96 -13.93 -3.43 10.93
C LEU A 96 -14.90 -3.99 11.96
N SER A 97 -15.42 -3.17 12.87
CA SER A 97 -16.39 -3.58 13.87
C SER A 97 -17.66 -4.14 13.21
N LYS A 98 -18.18 -3.49 12.15
CA LYS A 98 -19.33 -4.00 11.38
C LYS A 98 -19.02 -5.32 10.67
N ILE A 99 -17.81 -5.50 10.12
CA ILE A 99 -17.42 -6.77 9.50
C ILE A 99 -17.30 -7.88 10.55
N ILE A 100 -16.68 -7.59 11.68
CA ILE A 100 -16.50 -8.52 12.81
C ILE A 100 -17.86 -9.00 13.32
N THR A 101 -18.80 -8.07 13.56
CA THR A 101 -20.18 -8.39 13.98
C THR A 101 -20.91 -9.21 12.93
N ARG A 102 -20.80 -8.83 11.63
CA ARG A 102 -21.46 -9.53 10.53
C ARG A 102 -21.04 -11.00 10.41
N PHE A 103 -19.82 -11.33 10.74
CA PHE A 103 -19.31 -12.71 10.70
C PHE A 103 -19.28 -13.39 12.07
N SER A 104 -19.95 -12.80 13.06
CA SER A 104 -20.02 -13.31 14.44
C SER A 104 -18.64 -13.65 15.03
N LEU A 105 -17.66 -12.74 14.80
CA LEU A 105 -16.32 -12.87 15.33
C LEU A 105 -16.23 -12.20 16.70
N ASN A 106 -15.19 -12.56 17.47
CA ASN A 106 -14.90 -11.91 18.75
C ASN A 106 -14.66 -10.40 18.54
N PRO A 107 -15.44 -9.51 19.18
CA PRO A 107 -15.31 -8.06 19.05
C PRO A 107 -13.89 -7.53 19.35
N ASN A 108 -13.18 -8.16 20.29
CA ASN A 108 -11.83 -7.77 20.68
C ASN A 108 -10.80 -7.88 19.54
N LYS A 109 -11.16 -8.51 18.42
CA LYS A 109 -10.29 -8.58 17.26
C LYS A 109 -9.93 -7.21 16.67
N VAL A 110 -10.82 -6.22 16.79
CA VAL A 110 -10.56 -4.86 16.30
C VAL A 110 -9.38 -4.21 17.01
N ILE A 111 -9.15 -4.57 18.28
CA ILE A 111 -8.05 -4.04 19.11
C ILE A 111 -6.69 -4.37 18.48
N TRP A 112 -6.55 -5.55 17.87
CA TRP A 112 -5.31 -5.95 17.20
C TRP A 112 -4.92 -5.10 16.00
N TYR A 113 -5.86 -4.37 15.42
CA TYR A 113 -5.61 -3.36 14.39
C TYR A 113 -5.48 -1.98 15.03
N TRP A 114 -6.50 -1.55 15.78
CA TRP A 114 -6.64 -0.18 16.25
C TRP A 114 -5.52 0.26 17.21
N PHE A 115 -5.08 -0.63 18.11
CA PHE A 115 -3.96 -0.38 19.03
C PHE A 115 -2.65 -1.02 18.56
N ASN A 116 -2.55 -1.39 17.29
CA ASN A 116 -1.30 -1.90 16.75
C ASN A 116 -0.26 -0.78 16.65
N PRO A 117 0.94 -0.92 17.25
CA PRO A 117 1.97 0.12 17.19
C PRO A 117 2.35 0.52 15.78
N LEU A 118 2.39 -0.43 14.83
CA LEU A 118 2.69 -0.15 13.43
C LEU A 118 1.63 0.76 12.79
N VAL A 119 0.33 0.52 13.05
CA VAL A 119 -0.77 1.34 12.52
C VAL A 119 -0.65 2.77 13.07
N ILE A 120 -0.46 2.92 14.38
CA ILE A 120 -0.34 4.22 15.03
C ILE A 120 0.87 4.99 14.49
N LEU A 121 2.03 4.33 14.42
CA LEU A 121 3.27 4.96 14.00
C LEU A 121 3.21 5.35 12.51
N GLU A 122 2.79 4.43 11.65
CA GLU A 122 2.89 4.64 10.20
C GLU A 122 1.75 5.47 9.62
N ILE A 123 0.52 5.31 10.11
CA ILE A 123 -0.61 6.08 9.56
C ILE A 123 -0.62 7.49 10.15
N THR A 124 -0.76 7.63 11.45
CA THR A 124 -0.93 8.95 12.08
C THR A 124 0.39 9.61 12.47
N GLY A 125 1.44 8.84 12.72
CA GLY A 125 2.78 9.33 13.00
C GLY A 125 3.51 9.77 11.73
N ASN A 126 3.71 8.85 10.79
CA ASN A 126 4.49 9.04 9.56
C ASN A 126 3.64 9.43 8.33
N LEU A 127 2.32 9.54 8.46
CA LEU A 127 1.37 10.03 7.46
C LEU A 127 1.29 9.19 6.17
N HIS A 128 1.40 7.86 6.30
CA HIS A 128 1.25 6.96 5.16
C HIS A 128 -0.21 6.68 4.79
N ALA A 129 -0.50 6.67 3.48
CA ALA A 129 -1.86 6.58 2.94
C ALA A 129 -2.46 5.16 2.92
N GLU A 130 -1.77 4.15 3.47
CA GLU A 130 -2.25 2.77 3.55
C GLU A 130 -3.57 2.64 4.31
N GLY A 131 -3.80 3.51 5.30
CA GLY A 131 -5.07 3.59 6.03
C GLY A 131 -6.24 3.96 5.12
N ILE A 132 -6.04 4.89 4.19
CA ILE A 132 -7.07 5.33 3.22
C ILE A 132 -7.43 4.16 2.27
N LEU A 133 -6.41 3.52 1.70
CA LEU A 133 -6.59 2.32 0.88
C LEU A 133 -7.40 1.27 1.64
N LEU A 134 -6.98 0.94 2.87
CA LEU A 134 -7.58 -0.11 3.66
C LEU A 134 -9.02 0.23 4.04
N PHE A 135 -9.33 1.47 4.41
CA PHE A 135 -10.68 1.95 4.67
C PHE A 135 -11.60 1.68 3.48
N PHE A 136 -11.22 2.14 2.30
CA PHE A 136 -12.04 1.97 1.10
C PHE A 136 -12.16 0.50 0.69
N LEU A 137 -11.08 -0.27 0.78
CA LEU A 137 -11.10 -1.70 0.49
C LEU A 137 -12.05 -2.45 1.42
N LEU A 138 -11.93 -2.27 2.73
CA LEU A 138 -12.79 -2.92 3.73
C LEU A 138 -14.25 -2.50 3.58
N SER A 139 -14.51 -1.22 3.32
CA SER A 139 -15.86 -0.68 3.07
C SER A 139 -16.48 -1.29 1.81
N GLY A 140 -15.68 -1.43 0.75
CA GLY A 140 -16.06 -2.11 -0.49
C GLY A 140 -16.39 -3.58 -0.25
N LEU A 141 -15.50 -4.30 0.44
CA LEU A 141 -15.71 -5.71 0.79
C LEU A 141 -16.95 -5.91 1.68
N LEU A 142 -17.17 -5.04 2.65
CA LEU A 142 -18.39 -5.07 3.46
C LEU A 142 -19.63 -4.94 2.56
N SER A 143 -19.63 -3.99 1.64
CA SER A 143 -20.74 -3.78 0.67
C SER A 143 -20.95 -5.02 -0.21
N VAL A 144 -19.88 -5.62 -0.75
CA VAL A 144 -19.94 -6.86 -1.54
C VAL A 144 -20.51 -8.02 -0.73
N THR A 145 -20.15 -8.15 0.56
CA THR A 145 -20.73 -9.18 1.42
C THR A 145 -22.20 -8.95 1.73
N GLN A 146 -22.67 -7.70 1.62
CA GLN A 146 -24.09 -7.30 1.76
C GLN A 146 -24.88 -7.36 0.44
N LEU A 147 -24.28 -7.85 -0.65
CA LEU A 147 -24.88 -7.87 -2.00
C LEU A 147 -25.12 -6.46 -2.60
N LYS A 148 -24.46 -5.42 -2.10
CA LYS A 148 -24.49 -4.06 -2.62
C LYS A 148 -23.33 -3.85 -3.60
N ASP A 149 -23.35 -4.59 -4.71
CA ASP A 149 -22.21 -4.74 -5.61
C ASP A 149 -21.80 -3.43 -6.28
N LEU A 150 -22.73 -2.61 -6.75
CA LEU A 150 -22.42 -1.30 -7.35
C LEU A 150 -21.68 -0.40 -6.35
N LYS A 151 -22.22 -0.29 -5.11
CA LYS A 151 -21.56 0.45 -4.03
C LYS A 151 -20.20 -0.16 -3.68
N GLY A 152 -20.12 -1.50 -3.65
CA GLY A 152 -18.88 -2.23 -3.42
C GLY A 152 -17.83 -1.91 -4.46
N GLY A 153 -18.21 -1.90 -5.74
CA GLY A 153 -17.34 -1.52 -6.86
C GLY A 153 -16.84 -0.08 -6.75
N PHE A 154 -17.74 0.87 -6.45
CA PHE A 154 -17.39 2.27 -6.23
C PHE A 154 -16.33 2.45 -5.13
N LEU A 155 -16.51 1.79 -3.97
CA LEU A 155 -15.57 1.87 -2.85
C LEU A 155 -14.23 1.17 -3.15
N VAL A 156 -14.26 0.03 -3.85
CA VAL A 156 -13.03 -0.64 -4.31
C VAL A 156 -12.28 0.24 -5.30
N ALA A 157 -12.98 0.97 -6.19
CA ALA A 157 -12.35 1.93 -7.09
C ALA A 157 -11.62 3.04 -6.34
N LEU A 158 -12.22 3.62 -5.28
CA LEU A 158 -11.54 4.61 -4.42
C LEU A 158 -10.30 4.02 -3.75
N SER A 159 -10.33 2.75 -3.36
CA SER A 159 -9.13 2.05 -2.86
C SER A 159 -8.04 1.95 -3.92
N VAL A 160 -8.37 1.64 -5.18
CA VAL A 160 -7.43 1.64 -6.33
C VAL A 160 -6.89 3.05 -6.58
N CYS A 161 -7.76 4.06 -6.56
CA CYS A 161 -7.39 5.46 -6.78
C CYS A 161 -6.62 6.08 -5.60
N SER A 162 -6.55 5.42 -4.44
CA SER A 162 -5.66 5.81 -3.33
C SER A 162 -4.30 5.12 -3.41
N LYS A 163 -4.25 3.86 -3.83
CA LYS A 163 -3.00 3.13 -4.07
C LYS A 163 -3.23 1.94 -5.01
N LEU A 164 -2.39 1.82 -6.04
CA LEU A 164 -2.54 0.82 -7.09
C LEU A 164 -2.46 -0.64 -6.59
N PHE A 165 -1.97 -0.87 -5.38
CA PHE A 165 -1.96 -2.21 -4.74
C PHE A 165 -3.33 -2.88 -4.76
N SER A 166 -4.42 -2.10 -4.67
CA SER A 166 -5.77 -2.65 -4.71
C SER A 166 -6.14 -3.33 -6.02
N LEU A 167 -5.43 -3.05 -7.12
CA LEU A 167 -5.63 -3.72 -8.41
C LEU A 167 -5.45 -5.24 -8.31
N MET A 168 -4.50 -5.72 -7.50
CA MET A 168 -4.24 -7.15 -7.35
C MET A 168 -5.40 -7.92 -6.69
N PHE A 169 -6.31 -7.22 -6.01
CA PHE A 169 -7.48 -7.81 -5.37
C PHE A 169 -8.67 -7.97 -6.31
N LEU A 170 -8.70 -7.19 -7.40
CA LEU A 170 -9.85 -7.16 -8.32
C LEU A 170 -10.21 -8.54 -8.88
N PRO A 171 -9.28 -9.39 -9.34
CA PRO A 171 -9.64 -10.69 -9.88
C PRO A 171 -10.45 -11.53 -8.87
N LEU A 172 -10.05 -11.58 -7.59
CA LEU A 172 -10.78 -12.34 -6.58
C LEU A 172 -12.13 -11.69 -6.23
N ILE A 173 -12.19 -10.36 -6.10
CA ILE A 173 -13.42 -9.62 -5.78
C ILE A 173 -14.46 -9.81 -6.89
N LEU A 174 -14.05 -9.70 -8.15
CA LEU A 174 -14.93 -9.84 -9.33
C LEU A 174 -15.46 -11.27 -9.46
N LEU A 175 -14.58 -12.26 -9.41
CA LEU A 175 -14.97 -13.68 -9.53
C LEU A 175 -15.86 -14.16 -8.38
N LYS A 176 -15.80 -13.50 -7.23
CA LYS A 176 -16.68 -13.78 -6.09
C LYS A 176 -18.14 -13.45 -6.34
N GLY A 177 -18.42 -12.56 -7.27
CA GLY A 177 -19.76 -12.08 -7.58
C GLY A 177 -20.63 -13.07 -8.39
N GLY A 178 -20.04 -13.98 -9.16
CA GLY A 178 -20.77 -14.74 -10.19
C GLY A 178 -21.18 -13.85 -11.38
N SER A 179 -21.85 -14.42 -12.39
CA SER A 179 -22.03 -13.80 -13.71
C SER A 179 -22.75 -12.44 -13.76
N HIS A 180 -23.76 -12.20 -12.90
CA HIS A 180 -24.48 -10.92 -12.90
C HIS A 180 -23.93 -9.87 -11.95
N ARG A 181 -23.22 -10.30 -10.92
CA ARG A 181 -22.67 -9.39 -9.90
C ARG A 181 -21.37 -8.72 -10.33
N TRP A 182 -20.53 -9.42 -11.10
CA TRP A 182 -19.31 -8.85 -11.63
C TRP A 182 -19.58 -7.61 -12.49
N LEU A 183 -20.65 -7.62 -13.29
CA LEU A 183 -21.03 -6.47 -14.11
C LEU A 183 -21.36 -5.24 -13.22
N LYS A 184 -22.15 -5.43 -12.14
CA LYS A 184 -22.44 -4.34 -11.20
C LYS A 184 -21.17 -3.81 -10.51
N LEU A 185 -20.24 -4.69 -10.16
CA LEU A 185 -18.95 -4.30 -9.60
C LEU A 185 -18.15 -3.47 -10.63
N MET A 186 -18.05 -3.94 -11.87
CA MET A 186 -17.33 -3.24 -12.94
C MET A 186 -17.97 -1.89 -13.26
N LEU A 187 -19.30 -1.79 -13.26
CA LEU A 187 -20.02 -0.51 -13.42
C LEU A 187 -19.76 0.46 -12.26
N GLY A 188 -19.44 -0.03 -11.08
CA GLY A 188 -18.97 0.82 -9.98
C GLY A 188 -17.49 1.20 -10.08
N ILE A 189 -16.64 0.31 -10.61
CA ILE A 189 -15.19 0.50 -10.65
C ILE A 189 -14.77 1.36 -11.85
N ILE A 190 -15.10 0.97 -13.06
CA ILE A 190 -14.54 1.56 -14.28
C ILE A 190 -14.87 3.05 -14.42
N PRO A 191 -16.16 3.47 -14.35
CA PRO A 191 -16.49 4.89 -14.51
C PRO A 191 -15.81 5.77 -13.45
N LEU A 192 -15.76 5.30 -12.20
CA LEU A 192 -15.14 6.09 -11.15
C LEU A 192 -13.63 6.22 -11.33
N VAL A 193 -12.93 5.13 -11.66
CA VAL A 193 -11.49 5.20 -11.94
C VAL A 193 -11.23 6.17 -13.08
N LEU A 194 -11.99 6.09 -14.18
CA LEU A 194 -11.85 7.01 -15.32
C LEU A 194 -12.09 8.46 -14.90
N ILE A 195 -13.20 8.75 -14.20
CA ILE A 195 -13.56 10.12 -13.77
C ILE A 195 -12.49 10.68 -12.84
N VAL A 196 -11.99 9.90 -11.88
CA VAL A 196 -11.03 10.37 -10.87
C VAL A 196 -9.63 10.58 -11.46
N PHE A 197 -9.22 9.77 -12.44
CA PHE A 197 -7.95 9.94 -13.13
C PHE A 197 -7.98 10.99 -14.25
N LEU A 198 -9.13 11.26 -14.84
CA LEU A 198 -9.28 12.15 -16.01
C LEU A 198 -8.61 13.54 -15.84
N PRO A 199 -8.72 14.23 -14.67
CA PRO A 199 -8.08 15.55 -14.49
C PRO A 199 -6.55 15.50 -14.47
N PHE A 200 -5.95 14.35 -14.22
CA PHE A 200 -4.52 14.19 -13.98
C PHE A 200 -3.77 13.54 -15.15
N ILE A 201 -4.46 12.77 -16.00
CA ILE A 201 -3.81 11.95 -17.03
C ILE A 201 -4.08 12.49 -18.43
N ASN A 202 -3.00 12.91 -19.08
CA ASN A 202 -2.86 13.01 -20.51
C ASN A 202 -1.82 11.98 -21.00
N SER A 203 -1.62 11.85 -22.32
CA SER A 203 -0.67 10.88 -22.88
C SER A 203 0.74 11.02 -22.30
N LYS A 204 1.25 12.24 -22.13
CA LYS A 204 2.58 12.53 -21.60
C LYS A 204 2.70 12.10 -20.14
N ASN A 205 1.73 12.51 -19.29
CA ASN A 205 1.73 12.21 -17.85
C ASN A 205 1.55 10.72 -17.57
N PHE A 206 0.83 10.01 -18.43
CA PHE A 206 0.71 8.56 -18.35
C PHE A 206 2.06 7.86 -18.53
N PHE A 207 2.87 8.29 -19.50
CA PHE A 207 4.24 7.76 -19.67
C PHE A 207 5.16 8.12 -18.51
N HIS A 208 5.02 9.31 -17.89
CA HIS A 208 5.78 9.70 -16.70
C HIS A 208 5.45 8.75 -15.53
N LEU A 209 4.17 8.46 -15.29
CA LEU A 209 3.74 7.53 -14.27
C LEU A 209 4.29 6.11 -14.50
N LEU A 210 4.21 5.60 -15.74
CA LEU A 210 4.76 4.29 -16.09
C LEU A 210 6.28 4.22 -15.89
N ASN A 211 7.00 5.25 -16.26
CA ASN A 211 8.45 5.32 -16.07
C ASN A 211 8.82 5.32 -14.59
N SER A 212 8.10 6.07 -13.75
CA SER A 212 8.34 6.10 -12.31
C SER A 212 8.04 4.75 -11.66
N LEU A 213 6.96 4.07 -12.08
CA LEU A 213 6.66 2.71 -11.61
C LEU A 213 7.75 1.71 -12.03
N ASN A 214 8.25 1.80 -13.27
CA ASN A 214 9.31 0.92 -13.75
C ASN A 214 10.62 1.10 -12.98
N LEU A 215 11.02 2.36 -12.72
CA LEU A 215 12.18 2.67 -11.88
C LEU A 215 12.04 2.08 -10.47
N TYR A 216 10.86 2.19 -9.87
CA TYR A 216 10.59 1.65 -8.55
C TYR A 216 10.83 0.13 -8.47
N PHE A 217 10.48 -0.63 -9.50
CA PHE A 217 10.67 -2.08 -9.53
C PHE A 217 12.10 -2.52 -9.90
N GLN A 218 12.93 -1.65 -10.47
CA GLN A 218 14.24 -2.02 -11.01
C GLN A 218 15.43 -1.48 -10.24
N THR A 219 15.25 -0.45 -9.41
CA THR A 219 16.38 0.27 -8.80
C THR A 219 16.34 0.35 -7.29
N PHE A 220 15.18 0.15 -6.67
CA PHE A 220 15.04 0.29 -5.23
C PHE A 220 14.93 -1.08 -4.55
N GLU A 221 15.64 -1.22 -3.45
CA GLU A 221 15.61 -2.41 -2.58
C GLU A 221 15.39 -1.97 -1.14
N PHE A 222 14.47 -2.65 -0.45
CA PHE A 222 14.23 -2.42 0.97
C PHE A 222 13.53 -3.63 1.59
N ASN A 223 14.19 -4.32 2.53
CA ASN A 223 13.60 -5.42 3.30
C ASN A 223 12.94 -6.53 2.44
N GLY A 224 13.51 -6.84 1.25
CA GLY A 224 12.99 -7.91 0.40
C GLY A 224 13.28 -9.28 1.00
N SER A 225 12.31 -10.22 0.94
CA SER A 225 12.50 -11.59 1.46
C SER A 225 13.06 -12.55 0.40
N VAL A 226 12.21 -13.09 -0.45
CA VAL A 226 12.62 -14.00 -1.54
C VAL A 226 13.60 -13.31 -2.50
N PHE A 227 13.38 -12.02 -2.74
CA PHE A 227 14.28 -11.22 -3.56
C PHE A 227 15.71 -11.20 -3.01
N ASN A 228 15.90 -10.95 -1.71
CA ASN A 228 17.24 -10.96 -1.09
C ASN A 228 17.91 -12.33 -1.14
N LEU A 229 17.15 -13.42 -1.01
CA LEU A 229 17.69 -14.78 -1.20
C LEU A 229 18.19 -14.99 -2.62
N VAL A 230 17.42 -14.59 -3.63
CA VAL A 230 17.82 -14.70 -5.05
C VAL A 230 19.03 -13.82 -5.35
N LYS A 231 19.05 -12.60 -4.83
CA LYS A 231 20.21 -11.69 -4.95
C LYS A 231 21.46 -12.29 -4.33
N TRP A 232 21.37 -12.78 -3.09
CA TRP A 232 22.47 -13.42 -2.40
C TRP A 232 23.01 -14.62 -3.20
N ALA A 233 22.12 -15.51 -3.66
CA ALA A 233 22.51 -16.66 -4.48
C ALA A 233 23.18 -16.24 -5.80
N GLY A 234 22.66 -15.18 -6.45
CA GLY A 234 23.24 -14.62 -7.67
C GLY A 234 24.68 -14.12 -7.46
N ILE A 235 24.91 -13.37 -6.39
CA ILE A 235 26.26 -12.88 -6.05
C ILE A 235 27.21 -14.05 -5.76
N GLN A 236 26.78 -15.06 -4.97
CA GLN A 236 27.62 -16.20 -4.62
C GLN A 236 27.94 -17.13 -5.80
N LEU A 237 26.96 -17.35 -6.69
CA LEU A 237 27.10 -18.34 -7.77
C LEU A 237 27.58 -17.72 -9.08
N LEU A 238 27.22 -16.46 -9.36
CA LEU A 238 27.45 -15.80 -10.65
C LEU A 238 28.40 -14.59 -10.56
N GLY A 239 28.65 -14.09 -9.33
CA GLY A 239 29.55 -12.96 -9.10
C GLY A 239 28.94 -11.58 -9.40
N TYR A 240 27.63 -11.49 -9.71
CA TYR A 240 26.97 -10.19 -9.99
C TYR A 240 25.54 -10.13 -9.47
N ASP A 241 25.02 -8.89 -9.32
CA ASP A 241 23.67 -8.63 -8.85
C ASP A 241 22.63 -8.91 -9.95
N LEU A 242 21.64 -9.72 -9.60
CA LEU A 242 20.56 -10.15 -10.48
C LEU A 242 19.34 -9.25 -10.47
N ILE A 243 19.36 -8.07 -9.83
CA ILE A 243 18.17 -7.21 -9.62
C ILE A 243 17.36 -6.98 -10.90
N LYS A 244 18.01 -6.70 -12.02
CA LYS A 244 17.35 -6.41 -13.30
C LYS A 244 16.58 -7.60 -13.89
N ILE A 245 16.96 -8.82 -13.51
CA ILE A 245 16.32 -10.08 -13.96
C ILE A 245 15.39 -10.61 -12.88
N ALA A 246 15.86 -10.63 -11.63
CA ALA A 246 15.11 -11.17 -10.50
C ALA A 246 13.79 -10.42 -10.26
N GLY A 247 13.79 -9.10 -10.32
CA GLY A 247 12.59 -8.30 -10.11
C GLY A 247 11.43 -8.69 -11.04
N PRO A 248 11.61 -8.62 -12.38
CA PRO A 248 10.57 -9.04 -13.34
C PRO A 248 10.16 -10.50 -13.21
N VAL A 249 11.11 -11.42 -13.03
CA VAL A 249 10.83 -12.86 -12.90
C VAL A 249 10.01 -13.15 -11.64
N LEU A 250 10.42 -12.61 -10.49
CA LEU A 250 9.69 -12.77 -9.23
C LEU A 250 8.29 -12.12 -9.30
N SER A 251 8.13 -11.01 -10.02
CA SER A 251 6.82 -10.41 -10.26
C SER A 251 5.89 -11.33 -11.07
N LEU A 252 6.40 -12.00 -12.10
CA LEU A 252 5.64 -12.98 -12.89
C LEU A 252 5.26 -14.21 -12.05
N ILE A 253 6.19 -14.73 -11.24
CA ILE A 253 5.91 -15.83 -10.30
C ILE A 253 4.83 -15.42 -9.31
N SER A 254 4.95 -14.22 -8.72
CA SER A 254 3.95 -13.67 -7.81
C SER A 254 2.58 -13.59 -8.48
N LEU A 255 2.50 -13.07 -9.71
CA LEU A 255 1.25 -13.01 -10.48
C LEU A 255 0.64 -14.40 -10.67
N GLY A 256 1.43 -15.41 -11.06
CA GLY A 256 0.96 -16.79 -11.21
C GLY A 256 0.37 -17.37 -9.91
N ILE A 257 1.04 -17.12 -8.78
CA ILE A 257 0.55 -17.54 -7.45
C ILE A 257 -0.74 -16.78 -7.09
N ILE A 258 -0.82 -15.47 -7.33
CA ILE A 258 -2.00 -14.64 -7.08
C ILE A 258 -3.20 -15.16 -7.89
N LEU A 259 -3.02 -15.49 -9.16
CA LEU A 259 -4.08 -16.07 -10.00
C LEU A 259 -4.52 -17.44 -9.48
N THR A 260 -3.60 -18.27 -9.01
CA THR A 260 -3.88 -19.57 -8.38
C THR A 260 -4.69 -19.41 -7.09
N ILE A 261 -4.29 -18.47 -6.21
CA ILE A 261 -5.05 -18.13 -5.00
C ILE A 261 -6.45 -17.65 -5.37
N THR A 262 -6.55 -16.75 -6.35
CA THR A 262 -7.83 -16.23 -6.87
C THR A 262 -8.75 -17.38 -7.31
N TRP A 263 -8.22 -18.29 -8.14
CA TRP A 263 -8.97 -19.45 -8.62
C TRP A 263 -9.45 -20.36 -7.48
N LYS A 264 -8.58 -20.64 -6.49
CA LYS A 264 -8.88 -21.47 -5.33
C LYS A 264 -9.96 -20.86 -4.42
N TYR A 265 -9.94 -19.55 -4.25
CA TYR A 265 -10.81 -18.86 -3.29
C TYR A 265 -12.11 -18.31 -3.90
N ARG A 266 -12.30 -18.29 -5.22
CA ARG A 266 -13.47 -17.70 -5.90
C ARG A 266 -14.82 -18.25 -5.46
N TYR A 267 -14.91 -19.55 -5.15
CA TYR A 267 -16.16 -20.21 -4.76
C TYR A 267 -16.31 -20.41 -3.24
N ARG A 268 -15.33 -20.03 -2.43
CA ARG A 268 -15.40 -20.16 -0.98
C ARG A 268 -16.42 -19.18 -0.40
N ASN A 269 -16.86 -19.40 0.86
CA ASN A 269 -17.83 -18.52 1.50
C ASN A 269 -17.32 -17.06 1.60
N ARG A 270 -18.24 -16.10 1.88
CA ARG A 270 -17.93 -14.66 1.85
C ARG A 270 -16.88 -14.21 2.87
N ARG A 271 -16.76 -14.89 4.00
CA ARG A 271 -15.73 -14.58 4.99
C ARG A 271 -14.34 -14.98 4.50
N VAL A 272 -14.26 -16.09 3.79
CA VAL A 272 -12.98 -16.65 3.32
C VAL A 272 -12.32 -15.77 2.23
N ILE A 273 -13.06 -14.82 1.65
CA ILE A 273 -12.45 -13.80 0.75
C ILE A 273 -11.33 -13.05 1.46
N PHE A 274 -11.49 -12.68 2.73
CA PHE A 274 -10.46 -11.96 3.49
C PHE A 274 -9.18 -12.78 3.63
N THR A 275 -9.29 -14.09 3.80
CA THR A 275 -8.12 -14.99 3.82
C THR A 275 -7.43 -15.02 2.45
N GLY A 276 -8.19 -15.12 1.36
CA GLY A 276 -7.66 -15.07 0.00
C GLY A 276 -6.95 -13.76 -0.30
N LEU A 277 -7.55 -12.62 0.06
CA LEU A 277 -6.94 -11.29 -0.13
C LEU A 277 -5.69 -11.09 0.74
N THR A 278 -5.68 -11.64 1.97
CA THR A 278 -4.49 -11.62 2.83
C THR A 278 -3.34 -12.40 2.16
N PHE A 279 -3.62 -13.57 1.58
CA PHE A 279 -2.59 -14.34 0.87
C PHE A 279 -2.14 -13.63 -0.42
N ILE A 280 -3.03 -12.97 -1.16
CA ILE A 280 -2.69 -12.22 -2.37
C ILE A 280 -1.67 -11.12 -2.06
N ILE A 281 -1.98 -10.23 -1.10
CA ILE A 281 -1.07 -9.14 -0.75
C ILE A 281 0.24 -9.68 -0.15
N SER A 282 0.19 -10.71 0.68
CA SER A 282 1.40 -11.30 1.26
C SER A 282 2.28 -11.95 0.19
N THR A 283 1.69 -12.61 -0.81
CA THR A 283 2.45 -13.13 -1.95
C THR A 283 3.18 -12.01 -2.68
N TYR A 284 2.49 -10.93 -3.01
CA TYR A 284 3.12 -9.78 -3.64
C TYR A 284 4.30 -9.26 -2.80
N LEU A 285 4.11 -9.05 -1.50
CA LEU A 285 5.15 -8.51 -0.61
C LEU A 285 6.33 -9.49 -0.44
N PHE A 286 6.09 -10.80 -0.35
CA PHE A 286 7.16 -11.79 -0.24
C PHE A 286 8.05 -11.87 -1.48
N PHE A 287 7.52 -11.58 -2.66
CA PHE A 287 8.29 -11.60 -3.91
C PHE A 287 8.78 -10.20 -4.33
N SER A 288 8.38 -9.15 -3.62
CA SER A 288 8.78 -7.77 -3.91
C SER A 288 10.22 -7.50 -3.46
N PRO A 289 11.00 -6.71 -4.23
CA PRO A 289 12.29 -6.18 -3.78
C PRO A 289 12.12 -5.12 -2.68
N ILE A 290 10.92 -4.51 -2.55
CA ILE A 290 10.65 -3.43 -1.61
C ILE A 290 9.50 -3.82 -0.71
N VAL A 291 9.76 -3.88 0.59
CA VAL A 291 8.75 -4.13 1.64
C VAL A 291 8.91 -3.11 2.75
N HIS A 292 8.34 -1.93 2.54
CA HIS A 292 8.33 -0.91 3.59
C HIS A 292 7.44 -1.31 4.77
N PRO A 293 7.74 -0.83 6.00
CA PRO A 293 6.97 -1.19 7.21
C PRO A 293 5.47 -0.99 7.06
N TRP A 294 5.04 0.12 6.50
CA TRP A 294 3.62 0.47 6.32
C TRP A 294 2.86 -0.47 5.38
N TYR A 295 3.54 -1.23 4.52
CA TYR A 295 2.85 -2.20 3.65
C TYR A 295 2.24 -3.37 4.44
N ALA A 296 2.81 -3.72 5.60
CA ALA A 296 2.29 -4.79 6.46
C ALA A 296 0.94 -4.43 7.12
N ILE A 297 0.50 -3.17 7.07
CA ILE A 297 -0.81 -2.74 7.56
C ILE A 297 -1.96 -3.37 6.76
N ILE A 298 -1.77 -3.56 5.44
CA ILE A 298 -2.81 -4.13 4.57
C ILE A 298 -3.07 -5.61 4.92
N PRO A 299 -2.07 -6.51 4.95
CA PRO A 299 -2.28 -7.88 5.40
C PRO A 299 -2.75 -7.97 6.85
N LEU A 300 -2.33 -7.06 7.74
CA LEU A 300 -2.84 -6.98 9.11
C LEU A 300 -4.35 -6.72 9.13
N GLY A 301 -4.84 -5.65 8.47
CA GLY A 301 -6.25 -5.28 8.46
C GLY A 301 -7.15 -6.37 7.88
N LEU A 302 -6.75 -7.01 6.77
CA LEU A 302 -7.45 -8.15 6.17
C LEU A 302 -7.34 -9.40 7.07
N GLY A 303 -6.17 -9.61 7.69
CA GLY A 303 -5.85 -10.73 8.56
C GLY A 303 -6.67 -10.79 9.84
N ILE A 304 -7.09 -9.65 10.39
CA ILE A 304 -7.97 -9.58 11.57
C ILE A 304 -9.28 -10.37 11.38
N ILE A 305 -9.84 -10.34 10.18
CA ILE A 305 -11.08 -11.00 9.82
C ILE A 305 -10.85 -12.47 9.47
N SER A 306 -9.67 -12.79 8.98
CA SER A 306 -9.24 -14.15 8.67
C SER A 306 -8.96 -14.96 9.95
N LYS A 307 -8.59 -16.24 9.80
CA LYS A 307 -8.09 -17.07 10.90
C LYS A 307 -6.55 -17.09 10.97
N LEU A 308 -5.89 -16.21 10.24
CA LEU A 308 -4.44 -16.13 10.14
C LEU A 308 -3.84 -15.36 11.31
N HIS A 309 -2.70 -15.81 11.81
CA HIS A 309 -1.93 -15.18 12.87
C HIS A 309 -0.68 -14.46 12.34
N TYR A 310 -0.11 -14.96 11.22
CA TYR A 310 1.12 -14.40 10.69
C TYR A 310 1.04 -12.90 10.35
N PRO A 311 -0.11 -12.30 9.91
CA PRO A 311 -0.14 -10.86 9.65
C PRO A 311 0.05 -10.03 10.93
N LYS A 312 -0.44 -10.54 12.09
CA LYS A 312 -0.20 -9.91 13.39
C LYS A 312 1.24 -10.04 13.83
N ALA A 313 1.85 -11.22 13.64
CA ALA A 313 3.26 -11.42 13.91
C ALA A 313 4.11 -10.51 13.00
N TRP A 314 3.76 -10.42 11.72
CA TRP A 314 4.48 -9.55 10.78
C TRP A 314 4.42 -8.09 11.18
N SER A 315 3.28 -7.58 11.61
CA SER A 315 3.17 -6.19 12.07
C SER A 315 4.06 -5.84 13.27
N MET A 316 4.57 -6.83 14.02
CA MET A 316 5.56 -6.65 15.07
C MET A 316 6.99 -6.86 14.57
N LEU A 317 7.19 -7.89 13.76
CA LEU A 317 8.52 -8.24 13.25
C LEU A 317 9.06 -7.20 12.25
N ILE A 318 8.19 -6.57 11.47
CA ILE A 318 8.54 -5.58 10.45
C ILE A 318 9.31 -4.36 11.04
N PHE A 319 9.22 -4.12 12.35
CA PHE A 319 10.03 -3.11 13.02
C PHE A 319 11.54 -3.36 12.91
N LEU A 320 11.98 -4.59 12.66
CA LEU A 320 13.39 -4.92 12.40
C LEU A 320 13.90 -4.22 11.13
N SER A 321 13.04 -3.97 10.17
CA SER A 321 13.39 -3.27 8.93
C SER A 321 13.75 -1.80 9.11
N TYR A 322 13.42 -1.17 10.26
CA TYR A 322 13.87 0.19 10.56
C TYR A 322 15.39 0.30 10.71
N SER A 323 16.09 -0.84 10.90
CA SER A 323 17.54 -0.90 10.85
C SER A 323 18.14 -0.33 9.56
N PHE A 324 17.41 -0.38 8.44
CA PHE A 324 17.84 0.21 7.16
C PHE A 324 17.96 1.74 7.21
N TYR A 325 17.24 2.40 8.12
CA TYR A 325 17.32 3.86 8.31
C TYR A 325 18.45 4.28 9.25
N ASP A 326 19.13 3.33 9.92
CA ASP A 326 20.29 3.62 10.76
C ASP A 326 21.58 3.43 9.96
N SER A 327 22.20 4.54 9.59
CA SER A 327 23.47 4.54 8.83
C SER A 327 24.68 4.03 9.65
N ARG A 328 24.55 3.87 10.98
CA ARG A 328 25.61 3.36 11.84
C ARG A 328 25.69 1.83 11.83
N LEU A 329 24.63 1.16 11.40
CA LEU A 329 24.60 -0.30 11.32
C LEU A 329 25.28 -0.79 10.04
N ALA A 330 26.12 -1.80 10.18
CA ALA A 330 26.72 -2.51 9.05
C ALA A 330 25.64 -3.23 8.23
N ASP A 331 25.86 -3.38 6.93
CA ASP A 331 24.88 -4.00 6.04
C ASP A 331 24.64 -5.48 6.37
N GLU A 332 25.65 -6.19 6.86
CA GLU A 332 25.51 -7.57 7.35
C GLU A 332 24.53 -7.66 8.53
N THR A 333 24.56 -6.67 9.45
CA THR A 333 23.63 -6.60 10.58
C THR A 333 22.19 -6.35 10.09
N LYS A 334 22.01 -5.46 9.11
CA LYS A 334 20.69 -5.22 8.51
C LYS A 334 20.14 -6.48 7.84
N GLN A 335 20.98 -7.21 7.09
CA GLN A 335 20.60 -8.48 6.47
C GLN A 335 20.26 -9.57 7.50
N LEU A 336 20.96 -9.60 8.64
CA LEU A 336 20.63 -10.50 9.74
C LEU A 336 19.23 -10.21 10.31
N PHE A 337 18.86 -8.94 10.48
CA PHE A 337 17.51 -8.56 10.92
C PHE A 337 16.43 -8.98 9.90
N VAL A 338 16.69 -8.83 8.60
CA VAL A 338 15.79 -9.33 7.54
C VAL A 338 15.63 -10.85 7.65
N ALA A 339 16.75 -11.57 7.77
CA ALA A 339 16.72 -13.03 7.90
C ALA A 339 15.94 -13.49 9.14
N LEU A 340 16.11 -12.80 10.28
CA LEU A 340 15.37 -13.07 11.51
C LEU A 340 13.87 -12.81 11.33
N GLU A 341 13.51 -11.65 10.77
CA GLU A 341 12.12 -11.27 10.50
C GLU A 341 11.41 -12.37 9.70
N TYR A 342 11.95 -12.69 8.53
CA TYR A 342 11.29 -13.62 7.62
C TYR A 342 11.37 -15.08 8.05
N SER A 343 12.41 -15.50 8.82
CA SER A 343 12.48 -16.84 9.39
C SER A 343 11.38 -17.07 10.44
N VAL A 344 11.21 -16.13 11.37
CA VAL A 344 10.14 -16.22 12.37
C VAL A 344 8.76 -16.13 11.69
N LEU A 345 8.61 -15.22 10.72
CA LEU A 345 7.38 -15.07 9.98
C LEU A 345 7.01 -16.35 9.22
N LEU A 346 7.97 -17.03 8.62
CA LEU A 346 7.78 -18.31 7.90
C LEU A 346 7.28 -19.41 8.84
N ILE A 347 7.81 -19.50 10.06
CA ILE A 347 7.37 -20.48 11.06
C ILE A 347 5.89 -20.26 11.40
N VAL A 348 5.48 -19.00 11.67
CA VAL A 348 4.08 -18.66 11.98
C VAL A 348 3.19 -18.91 10.77
N PHE A 349 3.66 -18.58 9.55
CA PHE A 349 2.93 -18.82 8.31
C PHE A 349 2.67 -20.31 8.07
N ILE A 350 3.69 -21.17 8.23
CA ILE A 350 3.55 -22.63 8.10
C ILE A 350 2.56 -23.17 9.14
N SER A 351 2.61 -22.68 10.38
CA SER A 351 1.65 -23.04 11.44
C SER A 351 0.22 -22.69 11.04
N ASP A 352 0.00 -21.49 10.48
CA ASP A 352 -1.31 -21.06 9.97
C ASP A 352 -1.81 -21.96 8.83
N ILE A 353 -0.94 -22.32 7.89
CA ILE A 353 -1.31 -23.21 6.76
C ILE A 353 -1.71 -24.61 7.27
N LYS A 354 -0.95 -25.19 8.21
CA LYS A 354 -1.29 -26.48 8.82
C LYS A 354 -2.68 -26.41 9.48
N ARG A 355 -2.94 -25.37 10.28
CA ARG A 355 -4.21 -25.18 10.97
C ARG A 355 -5.41 -25.01 10.02
N ILE A 356 -5.24 -24.34 8.88
CA ILE A 356 -6.31 -24.17 7.89
C ILE A 356 -6.66 -25.49 7.20
N LYS A 357 -5.68 -26.37 6.99
CA LYS A 357 -5.91 -27.68 6.36
C LYS A 357 -6.66 -28.66 7.27
N THR A 358 -6.56 -28.50 8.59
CA THR A 358 -7.23 -29.35 9.59
C THR A 358 -8.65 -28.90 9.95
N MET A 359 -9.11 -27.78 9.42
CA MET A 359 -10.46 -27.23 9.58
C MET A 359 -11.31 -27.43 8.31
#